data_9a3be506989a77041c78a9c288d1d56f
#
_entry.id   9a3be506989a77041c78a9c288d1d56f
#
_cell.length_a   1.000
_cell.length_b   1.000
_cell.length_c   1.000
_cell.angle_alpha   90.00
_cell.angle_beta   90.00
_cell.angle_gamma   90.00
#
_symmetry.space_group_name_H-M   'P 1'
#
loop_
_entity.id
_entity.type
_entity.pdbx_description
1 polymer ?
#
loop_
_entity_poly.entity_id
_entity_poly.type
_entity_poly.pdbx_seq_one_letter_code
_entity_poly.pdbx_strand_id
1 'polypeptide(L)'
;MSAIVKADCGRGGGHQPHGGVKKMANLMRRSKRKWGHNGGVVDTRPVCAVGGGRKRRSAHASGRVLTDLAVMLADGGVAIGDLAVLRDQANLFGPVASTATAWRVLASVGESLLEKVKVARAAARERAWLLRGEAGRTVPTMRCAGTVVPGLVIDVDATLVTCHSEKQGAAATFKHGFGYHPLLAWLDNTGEALAGMLRPGNANANTAADHIQVTDEALAQIPDEYRHGAPILIRADGAGATKTWLAHLRSLREQRGLDVSFSVGFSLTNQLKDAISLLPQTAWTVAVDAAGEPRPADESSLPVAQVAELTGLLPGLVAAGWPNRMRVLVRRERPHPGAQLSVFEAHDGWRYQCLATDTQVGQLAFLEARHRAHARVEDNIRTAKQTGLGR
;
A
#
# COMPACT_ATOMS: atom_id res chain seq x y z
N MET A 1 11.56 10.62 2.85
CA MET A 1 11.14 11.96 3.27
C MET A 1 12.20 13.03 3.07
N SER A 2 13.47 12.83 3.36
CA SER A 2 14.53 13.85 3.10
C SER A 2 14.73 14.27 1.65
N ALA A 3 14.46 13.40 0.69
CA ALA A 3 14.66 13.69 -0.74
C ALA A 3 13.54 14.52 -1.38
N ILE A 4 12.35 14.51 -0.78
CA ILE A 4 11.15 15.17 -1.33
C ILE A 4 11.17 16.70 -1.14
N VAL A 5 11.98 17.20 -0.21
CA VAL A 5 11.88 18.58 0.29
C VAL A 5 12.87 19.56 -0.35
N LYS A 6 13.80 19.11 -1.19
CA LYS A 6 14.82 20.00 -1.82
C LYS A 6 14.40 20.64 -3.15
N ALA A 7 13.12 20.73 -3.44
CA ALA A 7 12.65 21.38 -4.66
C ALA A 7 11.88 22.68 -4.39
N ASP A 8 12.43 23.71 -4.96
CA ASP A 8 11.85 24.94 -5.48
C ASP A 8 11.33 26.04 -4.55
N CYS A 9 12.14 27.07 -4.45
CA CYS A 9 11.72 28.47 -4.25
C CYS A 9 11.42 29.09 -5.63
N GLY A 10 10.22 28.89 -6.17
CA GLY A 10 9.75 29.45 -7.45
C GLY A 10 8.37 30.06 -7.32
N ARG A 11 8.32 31.37 -7.26
CA ARG A 11 7.27 32.39 -7.50
C ARG A 11 5.80 31.97 -7.55
N GLY A 12 5.02 32.77 -6.80
CA GLY A 12 3.61 32.70 -6.52
C GLY A 12 2.66 32.70 -7.74
N GLY A 13 1.60 31.95 -7.57
CA GLY A 13 0.35 32.06 -8.28
C GLY A 13 -0.75 31.91 -7.24
N GLY A 14 -1.56 32.96 -7.08
CA GLY A 14 -2.67 32.96 -6.11
C GLY A 14 -3.70 31.89 -6.46
N HIS A 15 -3.93 30.98 -5.53
CA HIS A 15 -4.99 29.99 -5.64
C HIS A 15 -6.07 30.26 -4.59
N GLN A 16 -7.31 30.29 -5.03
CA GLN A 16 -8.48 30.36 -4.15
C GLN A 16 -8.60 29.04 -3.35
N PRO A 17 -8.96 29.07 -2.06
CA PRO A 17 -9.04 27.85 -1.23
C PRO A 17 -10.18 26.96 -1.70
N HIS A 18 -9.84 25.76 -2.12
CA HIS A 18 -10.79 24.73 -2.50
C HIS A 18 -11.55 24.18 -1.27
N GLY A 19 -12.78 23.68 -1.49
CA GLY A 19 -13.74 23.26 -0.45
C GLY A 19 -13.30 22.22 0.57
N GLY A 20 -12.08 21.67 0.46
CA GLY A 20 -11.48 20.68 1.37
C GLY A 20 -11.25 21.20 2.78
N VAL A 21 -10.69 22.40 2.92
CA VAL A 21 -10.44 23.05 4.22
C VAL A 21 -11.75 23.25 5.00
N LYS A 22 -12.82 23.69 4.31
CA LYS A 22 -14.14 23.86 4.94
C LYS A 22 -14.72 22.53 5.41
N LYS A 23 -14.50 21.45 4.67
CA LYS A 23 -14.99 20.10 5.02
C LYS A 23 -14.24 19.52 6.21
N MET A 24 -12.93 19.67 6.25
CA MET A 24 -12.07 19.22 7.36
C MET A 24 -12.24 20.10 8.60
N ALA A 25 -12.36 21.42 8.43
CA ALA A 25 -12.69 22.36 9.49
C ALA A 25 -14.06 22.07 10.10
N ASN A 26 -15.06 21.70 9.29
CA ASN A 26 -16.38 21.28 9.77
C ASN A 26 -16.33 19.92 10.47
N LEU A 27 -15.49 18.98 10.04
CA LEU A 27 -15.27 17.69 10.73
C LEU A 27 -14.64 17.91 12.10
N MET A 28 -13.62 18.77 12.19
CA MET A 28 -12.96 19.13 13.46
C MET A 28 -13.87 19.95 14.38
N ARG A 29 -14.69 20.87 13.85
CA ARG A 29 -15.70 21.61 14.64
C ARG A 29 -16.83 20.71 15.14
N ARG A 30 -17.27 19.73 14.34
CA ARG A 30 -18.26 18.73 14.76
C ARG A 30 -17.70 17.80 15.84
N SER A 31 -16.41 17.45 15.78
CA SER A 31 -15.76 16.69 16.83
C SER A 31 -15.71 17.50 18.13
N LYS A 32 -15.32 18.79 18.11
CA LYS A 32 -15.32 19.67 19.28
C LYS A 32 -16.71 19.86 19.91
N ARG A 33 -17.79 19.89 19.13
CA ARG A 33 -19.16 20.04 19.65
C ARG A 33 -19.76 18.75 20.21
N LYS A 34 -19.32 17.58 19.77
CA LYS A 34 -19.78 16.28 20.29
C LYS A 34 -19.07 15.83 21.56
N TRP A 35 -17.91 16.44 21.87
CA TRP A 35 -17.09 16.12 23.04
C TRP A 35 -17.23 17.22 24.07
N GLY A 36 -18.42 17.27 24.67
CA GLY A 36 -18.68 18.12 25.84
C GLY A 36 -17.78 17.71 27.00
N HIS A 37 -17.13 18.70 27.59
CA HIS A 37 -16.45 18.84 28.89
C HIS A 37 -15.59 17.70 29.50
N ASN A 38 -15.51 16.50 28.92
CA ASN A 38 -14.49 15.51 29.29
C ASN A 38 -13.50 15.39 28.13
N GLY A 39 -12.38 16.11 28.23
CA GLY A 39 -11.42 16.37 27.18
C GLY A 39 -10.74 15.13 26.59
N GLY A 40 -11.42 14.50 25.67
CA GLY A 40 -10.80 13.60 24.72
C GLY A 40 -10.08 14.40 23.63
N VAL A 41 -9.04 15.11 24.00
CA VAL A 41 -8.03 15.61 23.05
C VAL A 41 -7.43 14.39 22.38
N VAL A 42 -7.48 14.31 21.03
CA VAL A 42 -6.61 13.40 20.30
C VAL A 42 -5.22 13.60 20.88
N ASP A 43 -4.73 12.59 21.58
CA ASP A 43 -3.45 12.69 22.28
C ASP A 43 -2.35 12.77 21.24
N THR A 44 -1.93 13.97 20.91
CA THR A 44 -0.81 14.23 20.01
C THR A 44 0.55 13.99 20.70
N ARG A 45 0.55 13.57 21.98
CA ARG A 45 1.77 13.29 22.74
C ARG A 45 2.67 12.26 22.08
N PRO A 46 2.18 11.17 21.46
CA PRO A 46 3.06 10.25 20.73
C PRO A 46 3.81 10.92 19.58
N VAL A 47 3.16 11.85 18.85
CA VAL A 47 3.81 12.61 17.78
C VAL A 47 4.70 13.72 18.35
N CYS A 48 4.36 14.29 19.50
CA CYS A 48 5.17 15.29 20.21
C CYS A 48 6.41 14.68 20.89
N ALA A 49 6.42 13.38 21.24
CA ALA A 49 7.57 12.67 21.80
C ALA A 49 8.78 12.56 20.86
N VAL A 50 8.62 12.94 19.58
CA VAL A 50 9.72 13.08 18.59
C VAL A 50 10.73 14.19 18.96
N GLY A 51 10.50 14.93 20.07
CA GLY A 51 11.28 16.08 20.51
C GLY A 51 12.49 15.81 21.41
N GLY A 52 13.11 14.63 21.37
CA GLY A 52 14.31 14.34 22.18
C GLY A 52 15.59 14.91 21.59
N GLY A 53 16.18 15.92 22.23
CA GLY A 53 17.58 16.28 22.01
C GLY A 53 17.95 17.73 21.69
N ARG A 54 17.07 18.72 21.86
CA ARG A 54 17.43 20.11 21.57
C ARG A 54 17.59 20.95 22.84
N LYS A 55 18.82 21.39 23.10
CA LYS A 55 19.18 22.33 24.20
C LYS A 55 18.61 23.75 24.03
N ARG A 56 17.93 24.09 22.95
CA ARG A 56 17.26 25.37 22.73
C ARG A 56 15.74 25.19 22.73
N ARG A 57 15.01 25.98 23.49
CA ARG A 57 13.55 26.11 23.41
C ARG A 57 13.18 26.58 22.02
N SER A 58 12.71 25.68 21.15
CA SER A 58 12.08 26.07 19.91
C SER A 58 10.62 26.38 20.19
N ALA A 59 10.07 27.43 19.55
CA ALA A 59 8.67 27.81 19.68
C ALA A 59 7.70 26.69 19.21
N HIS A 60 8.19 25.76 18.38
CA HIS A 60 7.41 24.65 17.85
C HIS A 60 8.16 23.32 18.02
N ALA A 61 7.48 22.31 18.60
CA ALA A 61 7.99 20.95 18.67
C ALA A 61 8.04 20.32 17.27
N SER A 62 9.09 19.55 16.97
CA SER A 62 9.27 18.90 15.65
C SER A 62 8.08 18.02 15.23
N GLY A 63 7.50 17.28 16.16
CA GLY A 63 6.32 16.46 15.90
C GLY A 63 5.10 17.29 15.49
N ARG A 64 4.91 18.47 16.10
CA ARG A 64 3.84 19.38 15.70
C ARG A 64 4.04 19.90 14.27
N VAL A 65 5.27 20.29 13.92
CA VAL A 65 5.60 20.76 12.58
C VAL A 65 5.36 19.66 11.54
N LEU A 66 5.74 18.42 11.83
CA LEU A 66 5.49 17.27 10.94
C LEU A 66 3.98 17.00 10.79
N THR A 67 3.19 17.16 11.85
CA THR A 67 1.74 17.03 11.80
C THR A 67 1.11 18.14 10.94
N ASP A 68 1.53 19.39 11.13
CA ASP A 68 1.02 20.52 10.33
C ASP A 68 1.37 20.34 8.83
N LEU A 69 2.57 19.83 8.52
CA LEU A 69 2.95 19.47 7.14
C LEU A 69 2.06 18.35 6.57
N ALA A 70 1.76 17.32 7.36
CA ALA A 70 0.88 16.24 6.92
C ALA A 70 -0.54 16.74 6.66
N VAL A 71 -1.06 17.63 7.51
CA VAL A 71 -2.38 18.26 7.31
C VAL A 71 -2.38 19.14 6.06
N MET A 72 -1.35 19.94 5.86
CA MET A 72 -1.19 20.77 4.66
C MET A 72 -1.19 19.91 3.38
N LEU A 73 -0.43 18.81 3.35
CA LEU A 73 -0.40 17.89 2.20
C LEU A 73 -1.76 17.22 1.96
N ALA A 74 -2.46 16.81 3.03
CA ALA A 74 -3.80 16.21 2.92
C ALA A 74 -4.85 17.20 2.41
N ASP A 75 -4.64 18.50 2.62
CA ASP A 75 -5.49 19.57 2.12
C ASP A 75 -5.15 20.01 0.67
N GLY A 76 -4.16 19.38 0.06
CA GLY A 76 -3.75 19.63 -1.33
C GLY A 76 -2.57 20.59 -1.47
N GLY A 77 -1.91 20.98 -0.38
CA GLY A 77 -0.68 21.73 -0.43
C GLY A 77 0.44 20.93 -1.11
N VAL A 78 1.30 21.60 -1.85
CA VAL A 78 2.37 20.96 -2.64
C VAL A 78 3.77 21.48 -2.29
N ALA A 79 3.85 22.58 -1.56
CA ALA A 79 5.09 23.21 -1.15
C ALA A 79 5.06 23.57 0.34
N ILE A 80 6.23 23.69 0.98
CA ILE A 80 6.32 24.09 2.41
C ILE A 80 5.69 25.48 2.62
N GLY A 81 5.71 26.33 1.60
CA GLY A 81 5.06 27.65 1.60
C GLY A 81 3.57 27.58 1.90
N ASP A 82 2.90 26.51 1.47
CA ASP A 82 1.46 26.32 1.63
C ASP A 82 1.02 26.13 3.09
N LEU A 83 1.98 25.95 4.03
CA LEU A 83 1.72 26.09 5.47
C LEU A 83 1.08 27.45 5.83
N ALA A 84 1.19 28.46 4.97
CA ALA A 84 0.50 29.73 5.14
C ALA A 84 -1.01 29.55 5.31
N VAL A 85 -1.62 28.62 4.55
CA VAL A 85 -3.07 28.33 4.63
C VAL A 85 -3.48 27.89 6.04
N LEU A 86 -2.63 27.11 6.73
CA LEU A 86 -2.89 26.71 8.11
C LEU A 86 -2.64 27.86 9.10
N ARG A 87 -1.60 28.70 8.86
CA ARG A 87 -1.29 29.89 9.70
C ARG A 87 -2.42 30.90 9.68
N ASP A 88 -3.02 31.12 8.52
CA ASP A 88 -4.13 32.08 8.35
C ASP A 88 -5.41 31.65 9.09
N GLN A 89 -5.43 30.42 9.57
CA GLN A 89 -6.53 29.83 10.34
C GLN A 89 -6.11 29.48 11.79
N ALA A 90 -5.43 30.41 12.45
CA ALA A 90 -4.87 30.21 13.80
C ALA A 90 -5.92 29.77 14.84
N ASN A 91 -7.17 30.21 14.70
CA ASN A 91 -8.28 29.79 15.59
C ASN A 91 -8.60 28.29 15.48
N LEU A 92 -8.23 27.64 14.36
CA LEU A 92 -8.45 26.21 14.11
C LEU A 92 -7.21 25.39 14.41
N PHE A 93 -6.08 25.83 13.89
CA PHE A 93 -4.81 25.10 13.96
C PHE A 93 -3.88 25.56 15.07
N GLY A 94 -4.16 26.72 15.72
CA GLY A 94 -3.25 27.32 16.67
C GLY A 94 -1.98 27.87 15.99
N PRO A 95 -0.88 28.06 16.76
CA PRO A 95 0.37 28.54 16.16
C PRO A 95 0.99 27.49 15.26
N VAL A 96 1.17 27.81 13.98
CA VAL A 96 1.80 26.98 12.95
C VAL A 96 3.18 27.54 12.62
N ALA A 97 4.17 26.66 12.44
CA ALA A 97 5.55 27.05 12.19
C ALA A 97 5.73 27.81 10.88
N SER A 98 6.72 28.71 10.85
CA SER A 98 7.11 29.38 9.62
C SER A 98 7.73 28.37 8.62
N THR A 99 7.71 28.70 7.34
CA THR A 99 8.34 27.92 6.26
C THR A 99 9.82 27.59 6.57
N ALA A 100 10.58 28.58 7.08
CA ALA A 100 11.98 28.38 7.45
C ALA A 100 12.14 27.43 8.64
N THR A 101 11.20 27.41 9.60
CA THR A 101 11.22 26.47 10.72
C THR A 101 10.84 25.06 10.25
N ALA A 102 9.82 24.93 9.41
CA ALA A 102 9.43 23.66 8.81
C ALA A 102 10.58 23.04 7.99
N TRP A 103 11.24 23.85 7.17
CA TRP A 103 12.43 23.41 6.42
C TRP A 103 13.52 22.86 7.34
N ARG A 104 13.87 23.58 8.42
CA ARG A 104 14.89 23.14 9.39
C ARG A 104 14.51 21.83 10.08
N VAL A 105 13.23 21.65 10.41
CA VAL A 105 12.73 20.38 10.97
C VAL A 105 12.91 19.27 9.98
N LEU A 106 12.47 19.43 8.73
CA LEU A 106 12.63 18.42 7.68
C LEU A 106 14.11 18.10 7.40
N ALA A 107 14.97 19.12 7.32
CA ALA A 107 16.42 18.92 7.13
C ALA A 107 17.09 18.19 8.29
N SER A 108 16.48 18.20 9.49
CA SER A 108 16.97 17.47 10.66
C SER A 108 16.48 16.03 10.77
N VAL A 109 15.61 15.59 9.85
CA VAL A 109 15.07 14.23 9.88
C VAL A 109 16.13 13.27 9.34
N GLY A 110 16.81 12.58 10.24
CA GLY A 110 17.71 11.46 9.96
C GLY A 110 17.05 10.13 10.39
N GLU A 111 17.77 9.01 10.26
CA GLU A 111 17.28 7.65 10.55
C GLU A 111 16.69 7.53 11.95
N SER A 112 17.38 8.01 12.98
CA SER A 112 16.90 7.96 14.38
C SER A 112 15.56 8.69 14.56
N LEU A 113 15.32 9.78 13.83
CA LEU A 113 14.06 10.50 13.90
C LEU A 113 12.97 9.80 13.11
N LEU A 114 13.31 9.19 11.97
CA LEU A 114 12.38 8.36 11.19
C LEU A 114 11.87 7.18 12.02
N GLU A 115 12.73 6.49 12.75
CA GLU A 115 12.30 5.40 13.65
C GLU A 115 11.32 5.88 14.72
N LYS A 116 11.58 7.03 15.33
CA LYS A 116 10.64 7.65 16.29
C LYS A 116 9.30 8.01 15.63
N VAL A 117 9.32 8.48 14.40
CA VAL A 117 8.09 8.76 13.63
C VAL A 117 7.33 7.46 13.33
N LYS A 118 8.01 6.36 12.99
CA LYS A 118 7.38 5.04 12.78
C LYS A 118 6.69 4.57 14.06
N VAL A 119 7.37 4.61 15.21
CA VAL A 119 6.81 4.24 16.51
C VAL A 119 5.61 5.13 16.88
N ALA A 120 5.72 6.45 16.67
CA ALA A 120 4.63 7.37 16.95
C ALA A 120 3.40 7.14 16.07
N ARG A 121 3.60 6.76 14.79
CA ARG A 121 2.52 6.39 13.88
C ARG A 121 1.82 5.11 14.30
N ALA A 122 2.57 4.08 14.73
CA ALA A 122 2.01 2.85 15.25
C ALA A 122 1.14 3.10 16.48
N ALA A 123 1.65 3.86 17.47
CA ALA A 123 0.90 4.23 18.68
C ALA A 123 -0.35 5.07 18.36
N ALA A 124 -0.27 5.99 17.40
CA ALA A 124 -1.42 6.79 16.97
C ALA A 124 -2.51 5.93 16.31
N ARG A 125 -2.11 4.94 15.49
CA ARG A 125 -3.02 3.97 14.87
C ARG A 125 -3.69 3.10 15.91
N GLU A 126 -2.91 2.55 16.84
CA GLU A 126 -3.44 1.75 17.94
C GLU A 126 -4.50 2.54 18.72
N ARG A 127 -4.21 3.78 19.10
CA ARG A 127 -5.18 4.63 19.78
C ARG A 127 -6.42 4.90 18.93
N ALA A 128 -6.27 5.15 17.63
CA ALA A 128 -7.39 5.38 16.74
C ALA A 128 -8.29 4.13 16.60
N TRP A 129 -7.69 2.94 16.55
CA TRP A 129 -8.44 1.68 16.47
C TRP A 129 -9.12 1.34 17.80
N LEU A 130 -8.48 1.61 18.95
CA LEU A 130 -9.09 1.49 20.26
C LEU A 130 -10.33 2.41 20.40
N LEU A 131 -10.19 3.69 20.06
CA LEU A 131 -11.31 4.65 20.07
C LEU A 131 -12.45 4.23 19.14
N ARG A 132 -12.12 3.61 18.02
CA ARG A 132 -13.09 3.04 17.09
C ARG A 132 -13.84 1.87 17.74
N GLY A 133 -13.13 0.98 18.44
CA GLY A 133 -13.68 -0.14 19.22
C GLY A 133 -14.59 0.34 20.37
N GLU A 134 -14.14 1.34 21.13
CA GLU A 134 -14.93 1.98 22.19
C GLU A 134 -16.27 2.57 21.64
N ALA A 135 -16.27 3.01 20.38
CA ALA A 135 -17.47 3.48 19.69
C ALA A 135 -18.32 2.34 19.03
N GLY A 136 -18.04 1.08 19.38
CA GLY A 136 -18.73 -0.08 18.84
C GLY A 136 -18.42 -0.38 17.35
N ARG A 137 -17.30 0.11 16.82
CA ARG A 137 -16.89 -0.06 15.42
C ARG A 137 -15.59 -0.84 15.35
N THR A 138 -15.62 -2.01 14.74
CA THR A 138 -14.41 -2.80 14.43
C THR A 138 -13.61 -2.19 13.28
N VAL A 139 -12.38 -2.65 13.07
CA VAL A 139 -11.63 -2.39 11.83
C VAL A 139 -12.47 -2.87 10.65
N PRO A 140 -12.63 -2.07 9.58
CA PRO A 140 -13.41 -2.47 8.43
C PRO A 140 -12.94 -3.80 7.85
N THR A 141 -13.87 -4.65 7.47
CA THR A 141 -13.54 -5.90 6.77
C THR A 141 -13.30 -5.62 5.29
N MET A 142 -12.26 -6.24 4.75
CA MET A 142 -12.06 -6.27 3.30
C MET A 142 -13.10 -7.18 2.65
N ARG A 143 -13.69 -6.77 1.53
CA ARG A 143 -14.62 -7.59 0.75
C ARG A 143 -14.11 -7.78 -0.68
N CYS A 144 -14.25 -9.00 -1.18
CA CYS A 144 -14.06 -9.29 -2.60
C CYS A 144 -15.02 -10.41 -3.03
N ALA A 145 -15.42 -10.41 -4.28
CA ALA A 145 -16.35 -11.41 -4.82
C ALA A 145 -17.59 -11.59 -3.90
N GLY A 146 -18.20 -10.47 -3.47
CA GLY A 146 -19.34 -10.48 -2.57
C GLY A 146 -19.10 -10.97 -1.14
N THR A 147 -17.91 -11.52 -0.85
CA THR A 147 -17.59 -12.21 0.40
C THR A 147 -16.63 -11.39 1.25
N VAL A 148 -16.75 -11.52 2.58
CA VAL A 148 -15.79 -10.95 3.54
C VAL A 148 -14.50 -11.78 3.51
N VAL A 149 -13.36 -11.10 3.39
CA VAL A 149 -12.04 -11.71 3.60
C VAL A 149 -11.71 -11.60 5.08
N PRO A 150 -11.47 -12.71 5.78
CA PRO A 150 -11.13 -12.67 7.20
C PRO A 150 -9.83 -11.91 7.46
N GLY A 151 -9.80 -11.18 8.58
CA GLY A 151 -8.59 -10.53 9.07
C GLY A 151 -8.17 -9.30 8.30
N LEU A 152 -6.86 -9.12 8.19
CA LEU A 152 -6.23 -7.96 7.58
C LEU A 152 -5.62 -8.31 6.22
N VAL A 153 -5.65 -7.37 5.31
CA VAL A 153 -5.05 -7.52 3.97
C VAL A 153 -4.05 -6.39 3.76
N ILE A 154 -2.80 -6.75 3.54
CA ILE A 154 -1.70 -5.81 3.28
C ILE A 154 -1.29 -5.96 1.82
N ASP A 155 -1.35 -4.86 1.06
CA ASP A 155 -0.89 -4.78 -0.30
C ASP A 155 0.51 -4.17 -0.35
N VAL A 156 1.45 -4.86 -0.98
CA VAL A 156 2.81 -4.37 -1.23
C VAL A 156 2.97 -4.11 -2.71
N ASP A 157 3.28 -2.87 -3.07
CA ASP A 157 3.41 -2.46 -4.46
C ASP A 157 4.44 -1.36 -4.64
N ALA A 158 5.04 -1.30 -5.82
CA ALA A 158 6.02 -0.29 -6.19
C ALA A 158 5.45 0.70 -7.21
N THR A 159 5.93 1.93 -7.18
CA THR A 159 5.51 2.92 -8.15
C THR A 159 6.67 3.81 -8.57
N LEU A 160 6.60 4.40 -9.76
CA LEU A 160 7.59 5.39 -10.18
C LEU A 160 7.17 6.79 -9.73
N VAL A 161 8.14 7.54 -9.19
CA VAL A 161 8.01 8.95 -8.87
C VAL A 161 9.02 9.71 -9.71
N THR A 162 8.53 10.57 -10.59
CA THR A 162 9.37 11.36 -11.49
C THR A 162 10.01 12.54 -10.75
N CYS A 163 11.29 12.80 -11.00
CA CYS A 163 12.01 14.01 -10.59
C CYS A 163 12.42 14.81 -11.82
N HIS A 164 12.36 16.15 -11.70
CA HIS A 164 12.78 17.07 -12.76
C HIS A 164 14.20 17.60 -12.57
N SER A 165 14.90 17.14 -11.54
CA SER A 165 16.28 17.56 -11.22
C SER A 165 17.04 16.44 -10.55
N GLU A 166 18.35 16.51 -10.55
CA GLU A 166 19.27 15.60 -9.86
C GLU A 166 19.14 15.76 -8.34
N LYS A 167 18.21 15.02 -7.76
CA LYS A 167 18.04 14.91 -6.30
C LYS A 167 18.84 13.73 -5.79
N GLN A 168 19.26 13.80 -4.53
CA GLN A 168 20.01 12.72 -3.89
C GLN A 168 19.26 11.38 -3.99
N GLY A 169 19.90 10.38 -4.61
CA GLY A 169 19.33 9.04 -4.79
C GLY A 169 18.34 8.91 -5.97
N ALA A 170 18.08 9.98 -6.73
CA ALA A 170 17.34 9.87 -7.98
C ALA A 170 18.20 9.20 -9.07
N ALA A 171 17.57 8.37 -9.90
CA ALA A 171 18.24 7.65 -10.99
C ALA A 171 17.31 7.44 -12.18
N ALA A 172 17.87 7.05 -13.33
CA ALA A 172 17.09 6.66 -14.50
C ALA A 172 16.16 5.47 -14.16
N THR A 173 14.94 5.51 -14.67
CA THR A 173 13.96 4.45 -14.45
C THR A 173 13.88 3.50 -15.65
N PHE A 174 13.34 2.30 -15.45
CA PHE A 174 13.14 1.33 -16.53
C PHE A 174 12.10 1.77 -17.59
N LYS A 175 11.31 2.81 -17.31
CA LYS A 175 10.38 3.45 -18.26
C LYS A 175 10.97 4.68 -18.96
N HIS A 176 12.30 4.78 -19.02
CA HIS A 176 13.01 5.89 -19.65
C HIS A 176 12.73 7.27 -19.03
N GLY A 177 12.28 7.30 -17.75
CA GLY A 177 12.19 8.51 -16.95
C GLY A 177 13.37 8.66 -16.00
N PHE A 178 13.30 9.65 -15.10
CA PHE A 178 14.30 9.91 -14.06
C PHE A 178 13.60 10.16 -12.72
N GLY A 179 14.07 9.57 -11.63
CA GLY A 179 13.48 9.78 -10.31
C GLY A 179 13.67 8.61 -9.34
N TYR A 180 12.58 8.18 -8.73
CA TYR A 180 12.57 7.14 -7.69
C TYR A 180 11.61 6.01 -8.02
N HIS A 181 11.84 4.86 -7.39
CA HIS A 181 11.00 3.67 -7.48
C HIS A 181 10.64 3.18 -6.06
N PRO A 182 9.85 3.96 -5.27
CA PRO A 182 9.48 3.57 -3.92
C PRO A 182 8.69 2.26 -3.90
N LEU A 183 8.94 1.44 -2.87
CA LEU A 183 8.15 0.27 -2.50
C LEU A 183 7.29 0.63 -1.30
N LEU A 184 5.99 0.36 -1.37
CA LEU A 184 4.98 0.82 -0.43
C LEU A 184 4.16 -0.36 0.09
N ALA A 185 3.68 -0.26 1.33
CA ALA A 185 2.74 -1.21 1.91
C ALA A 185 1.48 -0.49 2.43
N TRP A 186 0.32 -1.01 2.09
CA TRP A 186 -0.98 -0.45 2.40
C TRP A 186 -1.90 -1.48 3.06
N LEU A 187 -2.71 -1.03 4.02
CA LEU A 187 -3.77 -1.84 4.59
C LEU A 187 -5.05 -1.66 3.76
N ASP A 188 -5.46 -2.67 2.98
CA ASP A 188 -6.65 -2.60 2.12
C ASP A 188 -7.94 -2.38 2.94
N ASN A 189 -8.02 -2.90 4.15
CA ASN A 189 -9.16 -2.74 5.04
C ASN A 189 -9.55 -1.28 5.30
N THR A 190 -8.57 -0.38 5.39
CA THR A 190 -8.77 1.03 5.77
C THR A 190 -8.23 2.02 4.74
N GLY A 191 -7.45 1.56 3.77
CA GLY A 191 -6.70 2.41 2.84
C GLY A 191 -5.52 3.13 3.49
N GLU A 192 -5.06 2.69 4.67
CA GLU A 192 -3.95 3.31 5.40
C GLU A 192 -2.59 2.89 4.83
N ALA A 193 -1.69 3.87 4.62
CA ALA A 193 -0.28 3.58 4.36
C ALA A 193 0.39 3.05 5.63
N LEU A 194 0.96 1.86 5.58
CA LEU A 194 1.66 1.23 6.71
C LEU A 194 3.16 1.54 6.67
N ALA A 195 3.83 1.21 5.57
CA ALA A 195 5.26 1.40 5.41
C ALA A 195 5.60 1.89 4.00
N GLY A 196 6.82 2.37 3.83
CA GLY A 196 7.33 2.76 2.52
C GLY A 196 8.83 3.02 2.54
N MET A 197 9.50 2.51 1.52
CA MET A 197 10.92 2.67 1.28
C MET A 197 11.14 3.47 0.00
N LEU A 198 11.82 4.61 0.10
CA LEU A 198 12.23 5.37 -1.08
C LEU A 198 13.49 4.72 -1.68
N ARG A 199 13.35 4.23 -2.91
CA ARG A 199 14.44 3.57 -3.64
C ARG A 199 14.83 4.39 -4.86
N PRO A 200 16.09 4.29 -5.35
CA PRO A 200 16.50 4.91 -6.61
C PRO A 200 15.61 4.43 -7.77
N GLY A 201 15.47 5.24 -8.82
CA GLY A 201 14.65 4.93 -9.99
C GLY A 201 15.03 3.65 -10.71
N ASN A 202 16.31 3.26 -10.65
CA ASN A 202 16.86 2.01 -11.20
C ASN A 202 16.82 0.83 -10.22
N ALA A 203 16.18 0.97 -9.05
CA ALA A 203 16.04 -0.15 -8.11
C ALA A 203 15.27 -1.30 -8.78
N ASN A 204 15.81 -2.52 -8.61
CA ASN A 204 15.16 -3.71 -9.14
C ASN A 204 13.81 -3.94 -8.46
N ALA A 205 12.78 -4.20 -9.25
CA ALA A 205 11.45 -4.47 -8.74
C ALA A 205 11.41 -5.71 -7.81
N ASN A 206 12.24 -6.72 -8.08
CA ASN A 206 12.23 -8.02 -7.42
C ASN A 206 13.24 -8.15 -6.27
N THR A 207 13.68 -7.06 -5.64
CA THR A 207 14.63 -7.11 -4.53
C THR A 207 13.96 -7.69 -3.28
N ALA A 208 14.23 -8.96 -2.98
CA ALA A 208 13.62 -9.65 -1.84
C ALA A 208 13.90 -8.96 -0.49
N ALA A 209 15.11 -8.42 -0.29
CA ALA A 209 15.47 -7.70 0.93
C ALA A 209 14.59 -6.48 1.17
N ASP A 210 14.27 -5.71 0.12
CA ASP A 210 13.39 -4.54 0.21
C ASP A 210 11.96 -4.95 0.58
N HIS A 211 11.46 -6.03 -0.04
CA HIS A 211 10.14 -6.58 0.27
C HIS A 211 10.04 -7.08 1.72
N ILE A 212 11.07 -7.76 2.21
CA ILE A 212 11.18 -8.20 3.62
C ILE A 212 11.13 -7.01 4.55
N GLN A 213 11.98 -6.00 4.33
CA GLN A 213 12.03 -4.82 5.17
C GLN A 213 10.69 -4.08 5.21
N VAL A 214 10.09 -3.80 4.05
CA VAL A 214 8.81 -3.08 3.97
C VAL A 214 7.69 -3.88 4.61
N THR A 215 7.70 -5.21 4.48
CA THR A 215 6.71 -6.09 5.11
C THR A 215 6.86 -6.09 6.63
N ASP A 216 8.07 -6.25 7.16
CA ASP A 216 8.32 -6.24 8.61
C ASP A 216 7.98 -4.87 9.22
N GLU A 217 8.31 -3.77 8.53
CA GLU A 217 7.91 -2.42 8.94
C GLU A 217 6.38 -2.24 8.90
N ALA A 218 5.69 -2.79 7.90
CA ALA A 218 4.23 -2.74 7.81
C ALA A 218 3.56 -3.53 8.95
N LEU A 219 4.04 -4.72 9.24
CA LEU A 219 3.56 -5.54 10.36
C LEU A 219 3.79 -4.85 11.71
N ALA A 220 4.91 -4.16 11.88
CA ALA A 220 5.20 -3.38 13.08
C ALA A 220 4.26 -2.17 13.27
N GLN A 221 3.55 -1.74 12.21
CA GLN A 221 2.52 -0.69 12.29
C GLN A 221 1.15 -1.21 12.73
N ILE A 222 0.92 -2.52 12.70
CA ILE A 222 -0.35 -3.13 13.13
C ILE A 222 -0.32 -3.32 14.66
N PRO A 223 -1.38 -2.89 15.39
CA PRO A 223 -1.49 -3.14 16.83
C PRO A 223 -1.35 -4.64 17.15
N ASP A 224 -0.69 -4.95 18.26
CA ASP A 224 -0.34 -6.33 18.65
C ASP A 224 -1.55 -7.26 18.73
N GLU A 225 -2.68 -6.77 19.26
CA GLU A 225 -3.93 -7.51 19.33
C GLU A 225 -4.38 -8.05 17.96
N TYR A 226 -4.30 -7.21 16.93
CA TYR A 226 -4.69 -7.59 15.57
C TYR A 226 -3.59 -8.38 14.87
N ARG A 227 -2.32 -8.04 15.10
CA ARG A 227 -1.18 -8.71 14.49
C ARG A 227 -1.07 -10.18 14.90
N HIS A 228 -1.40 -10.51 16.15
CA HIS A 228 -1.36 -11.86 16.70
C HIS A 228 -2.74 -12.52 16.79
N GLY A 229 -3.83 -11.76 16.72
CA GLY A 229 -5.19 -12.26 16.90
C GLY A 229 -6.00 -12.41 15.62
N ALA A 230 -5.47 -12.01 14.46
CA ALA A 230 -6.22 -12.06 13.19
C ALA A 230 -5.36 -12.65 12.07
N PRO A 231 -5.97 -13.36 11.10
CA PRO A 231 -5.28 -13.75 9.87
C PRO A 231 -4.79 -12.50 9.11
N ILE A 232 -3.62 -12.58 8.51
CA ILE A 232 -3.03 -11.52 7.69
C ILE A 232 -2.73 -12.07 6.31
N LEU A 233 -3.35 -11.51 5.29
CA LEU A 233 -3.05 -11.80 3.89
C LEU A 233 -2.11 -10.72 3.34
N ILE A 234 -0.97 -11.11 2.81
CA ILE A 234 -0.06 -10.21 2.10
C ILE A 234 -0.20 -10.45 0.60
N ARG A 235 -0.48 -9.36 -0.16
CA ARG A 235 -0.59 -9.42 -1.61
C ARG A 235 0.48 -8.57 -2.27
N ALA A 236 0.95 -9.02 -3.42
CA ALA A 236 1.82 -8.24 -4.30
C ALA A 236 1.61 -8.65 -5.76
N ASP A 237 2.07 -7.82 -6.68
CA ASP A 237 2.18 -8.15 -8.08
C ASP A 237 3.28 -9.19 -8.36
N GLY A 238 3.62 -9.43 -9.64
CA GLY A 238 4.66 -10.38 -10.03
C GLY A 238 6.07 -10.02 -9.53
N ALA A 239 6.33 -8.77 -9.16
CA ALA A 239 7.61 -8.36 -8.58
C ALA A 239 7.82 -8.97 -7.19
N GLY A 240 6.76 -9.23 -6.44
CA GLY A 240 6.81 -9.91 -5.14
C GLY A 240 7.06 -11.42 -5.24
N ALA A 241 7.01 -12.04 -6.41
CA ALA A 241 7.23 -13.47 -6.57
C ALA A 241 8.72 -13.85 -6.46
N THR A 242 9.30 -13.67 -5.30
CA THR A 242 10.68 -14.09 -5.00
C THR A 242 10.70 -15.16 -3.93
N LYS A 243 11.51 -16.21 -4.16
CA LYS A 243 11.62 -17.36 -3.24
C LYS A 243 11.97 -16.93 -1.81
N THR A 244 12.93 -16.01 -1.70
CA THR A 244 13.44 -15.51 -0.41
C THR A 244 12.34 -14.76 0.36
N TRP A 245 11.58 -13.88 -0.29
CA TRP A 245 10.50 -13.16 0.39
C TRP A 245 9.36 -14.09 0.78
N LEU A 246 8.93 -15.01 -0.11
CA LEU A 246 7.87 -15.97 0.23
C LEU A 246 8.27 -16.93 1.35
N ALA A 247 9.56 -17.35 1.41
CA ALA A 247 10.10 -18.11 2.53
C ALA A 247 10.08 -17.29 3.83
N HIS A 248 10.43 -16.01 3.77
CA HIS A 248 10.32 -15.10 4.92
C HIS A 248 8.88 -14.99 5.42
N LEU A 249 7.89 -14.74 4.54
CA LEU A 249 6.47 -14.68 4.94
C LEU A 249 6.02 -15.96 5.65
N ARG A 250 6.49 -17.10 5.19
CA ARG A 250 6.20 -18.37 5.82
C ARG A 250 6.88 -18.53 7.19
N SER A 251 8.11 -18.04 7.32
CA SER A 251 8.84 -18.07 8.59
C SER A 251 8.15 -17.22 9.68
N LEU A 252 7.42 -16.16 9.32
CA LEU A 252 6.63 -15.36 10.25
C LEU A 252 5.56 -16.22 10.96
N ARG A 253 4.94 -17.15 10.23
CA ARG A 253 3.97 -18.10 10.79
C ARG A 253 4.66 -19.11 11.71
N GLU A 254 5.74 -19.71 11.24
CA GLU A 254 6.42 -20.82 11.92
C GLU A 254 7.21 -20.37 13.15
N GLN A 255 7.88 -19.22 13.07
CA GLN A 255 8.82 -18.75 14.10
C GLN A 255 8.23 -17.67 15.01
N ARG A 256 7.25 -16.86 14.52
CA ARG A 256 6.67 -15.75 15.27
C ARG A 256 5.20 -15.97 15.62
N GLY A 257 4.58 -17.05 15.19
CA GLY A 257 3.17 -17.37 15.47
C GLY A 257 2.18 -16.39 14.84
N LEU A 258 2.60 -15.65 13.79
CA LEU A 258 1.71 -14.76 13.06
C LEU A 258 0.95 -15.58 12.01
N ASP A 259 -0.37 -15.46 11.96
CA ASP A 259 -1.17 -16.15 10.92
C ASP A 259 -1.08 -15.40 9.58
N VAL A 260 0.11 -15.43 8.98
CA VAL A 260 0.42 -14.76 7.70
C VAL A 260 0.25 -15.73 6.54
N SER A 261 -0.46 -15.30 5.50
CA SER A 261 -0.56 -15.97 4.20
C SER A 261 -0.22 -14.99 3.08
N PHE A 262 0.09 -15.51 1.90
CA PHE A 262 0.42 -14.66 0.75
C PHE A 262 -0.42 -14.98 -0.49
N SER A 263 -0.52 -13.98 -1.38
CA SER A 263 -1.01 -14.13 -2.74
C SER A 263 -0.25 -13.16 -3.65
N VAL A 264 0.57 -13.70 -4.56
CA VAL A 264 1.46 -12.90 -5.42
C VAL A 264 1.24 -13.22 -6.88
N GLY A 265 1.39 -12.23 -7.76
CA GLY A 265 1.47 -12.47 -9.18
C GLY A 265 2.61 -13.43 -9.50
N PHE A 266 2.46 -14.28 -10.52
CA PHE A 266 3.46 -15.28 -10.86
C PHE A 266 3.75 -15.23 -12.35
N SER A 267 5.03 -15.18 -12.73
CA SER A 267 5.42 -15.00 -14.12
C SER A 267 5.06 -16.22 -14.96
N LEU A 268 4.49 -16.00 -16.14
CA LEU A 268 4.14 -17.03 -17.12
C LEU A 268 5.42 -17.58 -17.80
N THR A 269 6.06 -18.55 -17.15
CA THR A 269 7.24 -19.25 -17.69
C THR A 269 6.87 -20.31 -18.73
N ASN A 270 7.84 -20.83 -19.48
CA ASN A 270 7.58 -21.91 -20.43
C ASN A 270 7.01 -23.15 -19.73
N GLN A 271 7.51 -23.51 -18.56
CA GLN A 271 6.95 -24.61 -17.76
C GLN A 271 5.46 -24.41 -17.43
N LEU A 272 5.04 -23.16 -17.13
CA LEU A 272 3.63 -22.87 -16.89
C LEU A 272 2.80 -22.94 -18.19
N LYS A 273 3.35 -22.48 -19.31
CA LYS A 273 2.69 -22.59 -20.62
C LYS A 273 2.46 -24.06 -21.01
N ASP A 274 3.46 -24.90 -20.81
CA ASP A 274 3.35 -26.34 -21.04
C ASP A 274 2.26 -26.97 -20.13
N ALA A 275 2.25 -26.60 -18.83
CA ALA A 275 1.23 -27.06 -17.90
C ALA A 275 -0.19 -26.58 -18.30
N ILE A 276 -0.32 -25.33 -18.77
CA ILE A 276 -1.60 -24.78 -19.27
C ILE A 276 -2.10 -25.59 -20.45
N SER A 277 -1.22 -25.95 -21.39
CA SER A 277 -1.57 -26.72 -22.58
C SER A 277 -2.06 -28.15 -22.28
N LEU A 278 -1.72 -28.68 -21.11
CA LEU A 278 -2.19 -29.99 -20.63
C LEU A 278 -3.55 -29.92 -19.90
N LEU A 279 -4.07 -28.75 -19.60
CA LEU A 279 -5.34 -28.62 -18.89
C LEU A 279 -6.53 -28.97 -19.79
N PRO A 280 -7.38 -29.95 -19.41
CA PRO A 280 -8.62 -30.20 -20.12
C PRO A 280 -9.60 -29.04 -19.93
N GLN A 281 -10.54 -28.85 -20.84
CA GLN A 281 -11.55 -27.78 -20.72
C GLN A 281 -12.37 -27.88 -19.43
N THR A 282 -12.56 -29.07 -18.89
CA THR A 282 -13.29 -29.32 -17.62
C THR A 282 -12.54 -28.83 -16.36
N ALA A 283 -11.25 -28.56 -16.45
CA ALA A 283 -10.45 -28.00 -15.34
C ALA A 283 -10.68 -26.48 -15.13
N TRP A 284 -11.31 -25.81 -16.08
CA TRP A 284 -11.54 -24.39 -16.04
C TRP A 284 -12.88 -24.03 -15.38
N THR A 285 -12.82 -23.23 -14.34
CA THR A 285 -13.97 -22.66 -13.63
C THR A 285 -14.19 -21.22 -14.06
N VAL A 286 -15.44 -20.80 -14.24
CA VAL A 286 -15.76 -19.39 -14.58
C VAL A 286 -15.24 -18.45 -13.49
N ALA A 287 -14.54 -17.39 -13.90
CA ALA A 287 -14.08 -16.34 -12.98
C ALA A 287 -15.28 -15.48 -12.52
N VAL A 288 -15.17 -14.91 -11.33
CA VAL A 288 -16.21 -14.03 -10.77
C VAL A 288 -15.79 -12.56 -10.80
N ASP A 289 -16.77 -11.67 -10.79
CA ASP A 289 -16.58 -10.23 -10.69
C ASP A 289 -16.36 -9.76 -9.23
N ALA A 290 -16.40 -8.45 -9.01
CA ALA A 290 -16.24 -7.86 -7.67
C ALA A 290 -17.43 -8.16 -6.73
N ALA A 291 -18.61 -8.44 -7.26
CA ALA A 291 -19.79 -8.82 -6.50
C ALA A 291 -19.88 -10.32 -6.21
N GLY A 292 -19.06 -11.13 -6.90
CA GLY A 292 -19.07 -12.59 -6.78
C GLY A 292 -19.92 -13.28 -7.83
N GLU A 293 -20.46 -12.51 -8.77
CA GLU A 293 -21.24 -13.06 -9.88
C GLU A 293 -20.32 -13.59 -10.97
N PRO A 294 -20.71 -14.69 -11.64
CA PRO A 294 -19.99 -15.18 -12.79
C PRO A 294 -19.82 -14.07 -13.84
N ARG A 295 -18.61 -13.90 -14.36
CA ARG A 295 -18.41 -12.97 -15.46
C ARG A 295 -19.22 -13.38 -16.66
N PRO A 296 -19.96 -12.44 -17.30
CA PRO A 296 -20.88 -12.77 -18.39
C PRO A 296 -20.13 -13.46 -19.53
N ALA A 297 -20.84 -14.31 -20.26
CA ALA A 297 -20.36 -14.84 -21.52
C ALA A 297 -20.25 -13.71 -22.56
N ASP A 298 -19.36 -13.89 -23.53
CA ASP A 298 -19.30 -13.02 -24.71
C ASP A 298 -20.42 -13.39 -25.72
N GLU A 299 -20.46 -12.73 -26.87
CA GLU A 299 -21.42 -12.99 -27.92
C GLU A 299 -21.38 -14.45 -28.44
N SER A 300 -20.29 -15.17 -28.21
CA SER A 300 -20.14 -16.60 -28.56
C SER A 300 -20.66 -17.56 -27.49
N SER A 301 -21.30 -17.03 -26.43
CA SER A 301 -21.75 -17.77 -25.24
C SER A 301 -20.63 -18.46 -24.46
N LEU A 302 -19.37 -18.07 -24.69
CA LEU A 302 -18.22 -18.54 -23.92
C LEU A 302 -17.91 -17.62 -22.77
N PRO A 303 -17.47 -18.14 -21.60
CA PRO A 303 -17.05 -17.32 -20.49
C PRO A 303 -15.94 -16.33 -20.88
N VAL A 304 -16.09 -15.06 -20.50
CA VAL A 304 -15.09 -14.01 -20.78
C VAL A 304 -13.79 -14.25 -20.00
N ALA A 305 -13.87 -14.86 -18.81
CA ALA A 305 -12.71 -15.21 -18.02
C ALA A 305 -12.93 -16.51 -17.23
N GLN A 306 -11.87 -17.28 -17.08
CA GLN A 306 -11.87 -18.56 -16.37
C GLN A 306 -10.60 -18.72 -15.53
N VAL A 307 -10.65 -19.60 -14.53
CA VAL A 307 -9.54 -19.88 -13.59
C VAL A 307 -9.34 -21.39 -13.50
N ALA A 308 -8.09 -21.82 -13.45
CA ALA A 308 -7.71 -23.22 -13.21
C ALA A 308 -6.53 -23.31 -12.26
N GLU A 309 -6.28 -24.48 -11.72
CA GLU A 309 -5.13 -24.76 -10.86
C GLU A 309 -4.06 -25.57 -11.61
N LEU A 310 -2.80 -25.11 -11.53
CA LEU A 310 -1.65 -25.74 -12.15
C LEU A 310 -0.80 -26.56 -11.18
N THR A 311 -1.03 -26.48 -9.86
CA THR A 311 -0.15 -27.02 -8.81
C THR A 311 0.23 -28.47 -9.06
N GLY A 312 -0.73 -29.32 -9.40
CA GLY A 312 -0.49 -30.75 -9.67
C GLY A 312 0.35 -31.05 -10.91
N LEU A 313 0.44 -30.08 -11.84
CA LEU A 313 1.23 -30.18 -13.08
C LEU A 313 2.63 -29.58 -12.94
N LEU A 314 3.02 -29.13 -11.74
CA LEU A 314 4.27 -28.44 -11.46
C LEU A 314 5.10 -29.16 -10.37
N PRO A 315 5.48 -30.42 -10.54
CA PRO A 315 6.12 -31.22 -9.47
C PRO A 315 7.49 -30.67 -9.04
N GLY A 316 8.14 -29.89 -9.87
CA GLY A 316 9.48 -29.34 -9.60
C GLY A 316 9.54 -28.07 -8.77
N LEU A 317 8.42 -27.48 -8.33
CA LEU A 317 8.41 -26.19 -7.65
C LEU A 317 9.24 -26.21 -6.35
N VAL A 318 9.06 -27.21 -5.50
CA VAL A 318 9.81 -27.33 -4.24
C VAL A 318 11.30 -27.55 -4.51
N ALA A 319 11.65 -28.42 -5.43
CA ALA A 319 13.03 -28.65 -5.84
C ALA A 319 13.68 -27.40 -6.43
N ALA A 320 12.88 -26.57 -7.08
CA ALA A 320 13.32 -25.24 -7.58
C ALA A 320 13.43 -24.19 -6.46
N GLY A 321 13.14 -24.54 -5.19
CA GLY A 321 13.30 -23.65 -4.03
C GLY A 321 12.06 -22.76 -3.73
N TRP A 322 10.89 -23.04 -4.31
CA TRP A 322 9.65 -22.40 -3.92
C TRP A 322 9.11 -23.01 -2.62
N PRO A 323 8.35 -22.24 -1.82
CA PRO A 323 7.78 -22.74 -0.58
C PRO A 323 6.95 -24.02 -0.78
N ASN A 324 7.08 -24.98 0.13
CA ASN A 324 6.26 -26.18 0.12
C ASN A 324 4.76 -25.84 0.20
N ARG A 325 3.89 -26.66 -0.39
CA ARG A 325 2.43 -26.46 -0.39
C ARG A 325 1.97 -25.11 -0.98
N MET A 326 2.80 -24.48 -1.80
CA MET A 326 2.37 -23.33 -2.59
C MET A 326 1.47 -23.79 -3.73
N ARG A 327 0.33 -23.12 -3.90
CA ARG A 327 -0.58 -23.34 -5.02
C ARG A 327 -0.28 -22.34 -6.12
N VAL A 328 -0.37 -22.79 -7.36
CA VAL A 328 -0.27 -21.94 -8.56
C VAL A 328 -1.57 -22.01 -9.31
N LEU A 329 -2.21 -20.87 -9.47
CA LEU A 329 -3.45 -20.72 -10.22
C LEU A 329 -3.16 -19.94 -11.50
N VAL A 330 -3.95 -20.22 -12.53
CA VAL A 330 -3.92 -19.49 -13.80
C VAL A 330 -5.32 -18.96 -14.10
N ARG A 331 -5.38 -17.68 -14.46
CA ARG A 331 -6.55 -17.04 -15.05
C ARG A 331 -6.33 -16.91 -16.55
N ARG A 332 -7.35 -17.23 -17.35
CA ARG A 332 -7.41 -16.85 -18.75
C ARG A 332 -8.59 -15.91 -18.99
N GLU A 333 -8.42 -14.94 -19.85
CA GLU A 333 -9.50 -14.03 -20.25
C GLU A 333 -9.43 -13.71 -21.73
N ARG A 334 -10.58 -13.38 -22.33
CA ARG A 334 -10.61 -12.90 -23.71
C ARG A 334 -9.83 -11.60 -23.80
N PRO A 335 -8.87 -11.50 -24.72
CA PRO A 335 -8.10 -10.27 -24.89
C PRO A 335 -9.02 -9.14 -25.35
N HIS A 336 -8.85 -7.96 -24.77
CA HIS A 336 -9.53 -6.76 -25.26
C HIS A 336 -8.94 -6.32 -26.62
N PRO A 337 -9.68 -5.60 -27.47
CA PRO A 337 -9.14 -5.04 -28.70
C PRO A 337 -7.88 -4.21 -28.45
N GLY A 338 -6.80 -4.49 -29.18
CA GLY A 338 -5.49 -3.84 -29.02
C GLY A 338 -4.61 -4.41 -27.90
N ALA A 339 -4.99 -5.52 -27.26
CA ALA A 339 -4.13 -6.20 -26.28
C ALA A 339 -2.85 -6.71 -26.97
N GLN A 340 -1.70 -6.42 -26.34
CA GLN A 340 -0.43 -7.02 -26.75
C GLN A 340 -0.36 -8.45 -26.19
N LEU A 341 -0.34 -9.44 -27.08
CA LEU A 341 -0.28 -10.85 -26.73
C LEU A 341 1.10 -11.42 -27.07
N SER A 342 1.58 -12.33 -26.23
CA SER A 342 2.71 -13.19 -26.57
C SER A 342 2.31 -14.17 -27.69
N VAL A 343 3.29 -14.78 -28.38
CA VAL A 343 3.02 -15.77 -29.42
C VAL A 343 2.13 -16.93 -28.91
N PHE A 344 2.36 -17.36 -27.67
CA PHE A 344 1.56 -18.40 -27.01
C PHE A 344 0.09 -17.97 -26.87
N GLU A 345 -0.14 -16.76 -26.35
CA GLU A 345 -1.48 -16.21 -26.13
C GLU A 345 -2.23 -15.93 -27.42
N ALA A 346 -1.51 -15.44 -28.45
CA ALA A 346 -2.09 -15.19 -29.78
C ALA A 346 -2.53 -16.49 -30.47
N HIS A 347 -1.75 -17.56 -30.30
CA HIS A 347 -2.09 -18.87 -30.85
C HIS A 347 -3.31 -19.49 -30.17
N ASP A 348 -3.40 -19.34 -28.83
CA ASP A 348 -4.46 -19.97 -28.04
C ASP A 348 -5.73 -19.09 -27.96
N GLY A 349 -5.64 -17.81 -28.33
CA GLY A 349 -6.74 -16.84 -28.31
C GLY A 349 -7.16 -16.37 -26.92
N TRP A 350 -6.29 -16.55 -25.91
CA TRP A 350 -6.50 -16.17 -24.54
C TRP A 350 -5.32 -15.38 -23.98
N ARG A 351 -5.60 -14.40 -23.13
CA ARG A 351 -4.60 -13.77 -22.28
C ARG A 351 -4.50 -14.51 -20.96
N TYR A 352 -3.28 -14.77 -20.51
CA TYR A 352 -3.01 -15.53 -19.29
C TYR A 352 -2.38 -14.68 -18.19
N GLN A 353 -2.82 -14.90 -16.96
CA GLN A 353 -2.22 -14.35 -15.74
C GLN A 353 -2.11 -15.46 -14.71
N CYS A 354 -0.93 -15.64 -14.14
CA CYS A 354 -0.71 -16.62 -13.09
C CYS A 354 -0.57 -15.91 -11.74
N LEU A 355 -0.96 -16.61 -10.68
CA LEU A 355 -0.75 -16.20 -9.30
C LEU A 355 -0.31 -17.39 -8.47
N ALA A 356 0.44 -17.11 -7.41
CA ALA A 356 0.84 -18.09 -6.41
C ALA A 356 0.30 -17.71 -5.03
N THR A 357 -0.17 -18.69 -4.27
CA THR A 357 -0.67 -18.48 -2.90
C THR A 357 -0.36 -19.69 -2.02
N ASP A 358 -0.22 -19.49 -0.73
CA ASP A 358 -0.12 -20.57 0.25
C ASP A 358 -1.44 -20.84 0.99
N THR A 359 -2.53 -20.17 0.59
CA THR A 359 -3.87 -20.44 1.10
C THR A 359 -4.36 -21.79 0.58
N GLN A 360 -4.56 -22.75 1.48
CA GLN A 360 -4.88 -24.13 1.11
C GLN A 360 -6.36 -24.35 0.79
N VAL A 361 -7.24 -23.52 1.31
CA VAL A 361 -8.70 -23.65 1.16
C VAL A 361 -9.27 -22.50 0.33
N GLY A 362 -10.44 -22.71 -0.22
CA GLY A 362 -11.19 -21.72 -1.01
C GLY A 362 -11.35 -22.12 -2.48
N GLN A 363 -12.45 -21.67 -3.07
CA GLN A 363 -12.75 -21.88 -4.49
C GLN A 363 -11.77 -21.08 -5.35
N LEU A 364 -11.38 -21.62 -6.50
CA LEU A 364 -10.40 -21.03 -7.42
C LEU A 364 -10.81 -19.62 -7.86
N ALA A 365 -12.08 -19.44 -8.23
CA ALA A 365 -12.63 -18.16 -8.65
C ALA A 365 -12.54 -17.09 -7.54
N PHE A 366 -12.78 -17.48 -6.26
CA PHE A 366 -12.63 -16.58 -5.12
C PHE A 366 -11.16 -16.23 -4.85
N LEU A 367 -10.24 -17.21 -4.90
CA LEU A 367 -8.81 -16.96 -4.66
C LEU A 367 -8.23 -16.04 -5.74
N GLU A 368 -8.64 -16.21 -7.00
CA GLU A 368 -8.28 -15.30 -8.09
C GLU A 368 -8.84 -13.89 -7.87
N ALA A 369 -10.14 -13.78 -7.58
CA ALA A 369 -10.77 -12.48 -7.33
C ALA A 369 -10.14 -11.76 -6.13
N ARG A 370 -9.79 -12.50 -5.07
CA ARG A 370 -9.09 -11.99 -3.90
C ARG A 370 -7.69 -11.47 -4.24
N HIS A 371 -6.96 -12.17 -5.12
CA HIS A 371 -5.67 -11.68 -5.62
C HIS A 371 -5.86 -10.44 -6.51
N ARG A 372 -6.77 -10.49 -7.46
CA ARG A 372 -7.05 -9.38 -8.39
C ARG A 372 -7.49 -8.10 -7.68
N ALA A 373 -8.12 -8.20 -6.51
CA ALA A 373 -8.46 -7.04 -5.67
C ALA A 373 -7.21 -6.27 -5.17
N HIS A 374 -5.99 -6.80 -5.34
CA HIS A 374 -4.74 -6.07 -5.17
C HIS A 374 -4.68 -4.77 -5.99
N ALA A 375 -5.32 -4.72 -7.16
CA ALA A 375 -5.37 -3.52 -7.99
C ALA A 375 -5.90 -2.26 -7.27
N ARG A 376 -6.60 -2.41 -6.14
CA ARG A 376 -7.03 -1.26 -5.31
C ARG A 376 -5.86 -0.44 -4.75
N VAL A 377 -4.68 -1.04 -4.59
CA VAL A 377 -3.48 -0.35 -4.15
C VAL A 377 -3.09 0.78 -5.10
N GLU A 378 -3.37 0.63 -6.39
CA GLU A 378 -3.11 1.66 -7.39
C GLU A 378 -3.90 2.95 -7.12
N ASP A 379 -5.14 2.84 -6.61
CA ASP A 379 -5.95 4.00 -6.21
C ASP A 379 -5.37 4.70 -4.97
N ASN A 380 -4.89 3.91 -3.99
CA ASN A 380 -4.21 4.44 -2.82
C ASN A 380 -2.90 5.14 -3.20
N ILE A 381 -2.11 4.56 -4.10
CA ILE A 381 -0.88 5.14 -4.63
C ILE A 381 -1.18 6.42 -5.42
N ARG A 382 -2.22 6.42 -6.25
CA ARG A 382 -2.67 7.61 -6.98
C ARG A 382 -3.02 8.74 -6.03
N THR A 383 -3.80 8.46 -4.99
CA THR A 383 -4.14 9.42 -3.94
C THR A 383 -2.89 9.93 -3.22
N ALA A 384 -1.95 9.05 -2.87
CA ALA A 384 -0.69 9.43 -2.24
C ALA A 384 0.15 10.35 -3.15
N LYS A 385 0.19 10.09 -4.46
CA LYS A 385 0.88 10.97 -5.43
C LYS A 385 0.24 12.35 -5.50
N GLN A 386 -1.07 12.42 -5.45
CA GLN A 386 -1.81 13.69 -5.41
C GLN A 386 -1.59 14.47 -4.12
N THR A 387 -1.31 13.77 -3.02
CA THR A 387 -1.11 14.33 -1.67
C THR A 387 0.35 14.34 -1.22
N GLY A 388 1.31 14.46 -2.14
CA GLY A 388 2.70 14.77 -1.87
C GLY A 388 3.74 13.70 -2.21
N LEU A 389 3.35 12.43 -2.44
CA LEU A 389 4.32 11.39 -2.85
C LEU A 389 4.90 11.66 -4.25
N GLY A 390 4.15 12.29 -5.14
CA GLY A 390 4.53 12.58 -6.52
C GLY A 390 5.29 13.90 -6.73
N ARG A 391 5.68 14.60 -5.64
CA ARG A 391 6.24 15.97 -5.68
C ARG A 391 7.68 16.03 -5.18
#